data_fe2bc34192327ccc11398d20c8b9bf4a
#
_entry.id   fe2bc34192327ccc11398d20c8b9bf4a
#
_cell.length_a   1.000
_cell.length_b   1.000
_cell.length_c   1.000
_cell.angle_alpha   90.00
_cell.angle_beta   90.00
_cell.angle_gamma   90.00
#
_symmetry.space_group_name_H-M   'P 1'
#
loop_
_entity.id
_entity.type
_entity.pdbx_description
1 polymer ?
#
loop_
_entity_poly.entity_id
_entity_poly.type
_entity_poly.pdbx_seq_one_letter_code
_entity_poly.pdbx_strand_id
1 'polypeptide(L)'
;MRLYRLIHQIGLLCALSLCAAQSWGHAKTDLITVVNGDQITGAVNAMSAGKLSVSTSYAGTVNIKWREIKQIESRYLYEIRLDDGERIYGRFTTNTTENQLTLRVSGQYRQVDIDDIVEVRSIEEEISDKLDLQLSSTITADPEDKRLVLYASGTYDVRDGRTNFSARVDDTRSTPQGEDPSSSNASFLQISREFWRERGTAQSYRVLNARYDTNDELNIDHRGSLGLGLGRYLINDLGHELAVSAGPQVVQEWRGSCEDQTKQRIGQTSAITMTQSDNEPDGEGDTPPRKSLERCTDLELFLNFKWHLYSFQKRDMDIYLTGATYPSLSDWGRVRGDLNLIINWELFNNFYWTINARTDVDNAGDREDDTYGNSDYSLTTGISWKY
;
A
#
# COMPACT_ATOMS: atom_id res chain seq x y z
N MET A 1 19.48 24.02 10.85
CA MET A 1 19.13 23.73 9.43
C MET A 1 18.10 22.61 9.26
N ARG A 2 18.10 21.52 10.06
CA ARG A 2 17.14 20.40 9.91
C ARG A 2 15.69 20.79 10.27
N LEU A 3 15.47 21.62 11.28
CA LEU A 3 14.13 22.08 11.67
C LEU A 3 13.44 22.90 10.55
N TYR A 4 14.20 23.67 9.80
CA TYR A 4 13.68 24.49 8.68
C TYR A 4 13.24 23.60 7.50
N ARG A 5 13.92 22.46 7.26
CA ARG A 5 13.52 21.46 6.25
C ARG A 5 12.25 20.72 6.66
N LEU A 6 12.11 20.37 7.95
CA LEU A 6 10.90 19.73 8.48
C LEU A 6 9.69 20.65 8.36
N ILE A 7 9.82 21.93 8.71
CA ILE A 7 8.75 22.94 8.57
C ILE A 7 8.36 23.15 7.10
N HIS A 8 9.33 23.13 6.17
CA HIS A 8 9.06 23.20 4.72
C HIS A 8 8.33 21.96 4.20
N GLN A 9 8.70 20.77 4.67
CA GLN A 9 8.03 19.51 4.30
C GLN A 9 6.62 19.44 4.85
N ILE A 10 6.38 19.86 6.09
CA ILE A 10 5.05 19.96 6.68
C ILE A 10 4.23 21.04 5.95
N GLY A 11 4.83 22.17 5.61
CA GLY A 11 4.18 23.23 4.85
C GLY A 11 3.77 22.80 3.44
N LEU A 12 4.58 21.98 2.78
CA LEU A 12 4.27 21.42 1.46
C LEU A 12 3.14 20.37 1.54
N LEU A 13 3.14 19.52 2.58
CA LEU A 13 2.05 18.58 2.85
C LEU A 13 0.72 19.29 3.20
N CYS A 14 0.77 20.34 4.00
CA CYS A 14 -0.41 21.17 4.30
C CYS A 14 -0.91 21.93 3.06
N ALA A 15 -0.04 22.40 2.20
CA ALA A 15 -0.41 23.06 0.94
C ALA A 15 -1.06 22.07 -0.05
N LEU A 16 -0.58 20.83 -0.11
CA LEU A 16 -1.18 19.75 -0.91
C LEU A 16 -2.57 19.35 -0.37
N SER A 17 -2.75 19.32 0.97
CA SER A 17 -4.05 19.00 1.57
C SER A 17 -5.10 20.10 1.39
N LEU A 18 -4.69 21.37 1.31
CA LEU A 18 -5.60 22.50 1.05
C LEU A 18 -6.04 22.58 -0.43
N CYS A 19 -5.26 22.05 -1.37
CA CYS A 19 -5.66 21.96 -2.78
C CYS A 19 -6.68 20.83 -3.04
N ALA A 20 -6.82 19.85 -2.16
CA ALA A 20 -7.77 18.74 -2.31
C ALA A 20 -9.23 19.11 -1.95
N ALA A 21 -9.50 20.32 -1.46
CA ALA A 21 -10.80 20.71 -0.91
C ALA A 21 -11.84 21.22 -1.94
N GLN A 22 -11.57 21.15 -3.25
CA GLN A 22 -12.56 21.51 -4.28
C GLN A 22 -12.81 20.30 -5.20
N SER A 23 -13.45 19.27 -4.69
CA SER A 23 -13.99 18.20 -5.51
C SER A 23 -15.30 18.70 -6.15
N TRP A 24 -15.27 18.94 -7.43
CA TRP A 24 -16.44 19.10 -8.28
C TRP A 24 -16.86 17.70 -8.74
N GLY A 25 -17.32 16.86 -7.80
CA GLY A 25 -17.85 15.55 -8.13
C GLY A 25 -19.11 15.65 -8.98
N HIS A 26 -19.47 14.54 -9.67
CA HIS A 26 -20.69 14.49 -10.47
C HIS A 26 -21.93 14.82 -9.63
N ALA A 27 -22.99 15.30 -10.28
CA ALA A 27 -24.19 15.71 -9.57
C ALA A 27 -24.77 14.55 -8.75
N LYS A 28 -25.01 14.78 -7.47
CA LYS A 28 -25.54 13.81 -6.49
C LYS A 28 -27.00 13.48 -6.77
N THR A 29 -27.25 12.81 -7.90
CA THR A 29 -28.58 12.54 -8.45
C THR A 29 -28.87 11.05 -8.66
N ASP A 30 -27.92 10.18 -8.33
CA ASP A 30 -28.17 8.75 -8.38
C ASP A 30 -29.14 8.36 -7.28
N LEU A 31 -30.01 7.41 -7.56
CA LEU A 31 -30.97 6.89 -6.62
C LEU A 31 -30.63 5.44 -6.28
N ILE A 32 -30.35 5.20 -5.03
CA ILE A 32 -30.04 3.88 -4.49
C ILE A 32 -31.23 3.42 -3.63
N THR A 33 -31.83 2.29 -3.97
CA THR A 33 -32.88 1.66 -3.16
C THR A 33 -32.29 0.44 -2.47
N VAL A 34 -32.42 0.38 -1.15
CA VAL A 34 -31.98 -0.77 -0.36
C VAL A 34 -33.10 -1.79 -0.13
N VAL A 35 -32.74 -2.99 0.35
CA VAL A 35 -33.66 -4.14 0.47
C VAL A 35 -34.88 -3.82 1.33
N ASN A 36 -34.75 -3.01 2.39
CA ASN A 36 -35.85 -2.58 3.26
C ASN A 36 -36.78 -1.53 2.60
N GLY A 37 -36.44 -1.06 1.39
CA GLY A 37 -37.21 -0.07 0.64
C GLY A 37 -36.78 1.39 0.85
N ASP A 38 -35.84 1.67 1.72
CA ASP A 38 -35.30 3.03 1.89
C ASP A 38 -34.56 3.49 0.65
N GLN A 39 -34.57 4.79 0.41
CA GLN A 39 -33.94 5.42 -0.74
C GLN A 39 -32.90 6.44 -0.31
N ILE A 40 -31.75 6.38 -0.94
CA ILE A 40 -30.63 7.30 -0.73
C ILE A 40 -30.34 7.99 -2.05
N THR A 41 -30.36 9.32 -2.03
CA THR A 41 -29.96 10.16 -3.20
C THR A 41 -28.55 10.67 -2.99
N GLY A 42 -27.67 10.42 -3.96
CA GLY A 42 -26.27 10.80 -3.89
C GLY A 42 -25.55 10.62 -5.21
N ALA A 43 -24.24 10.68 -5.18
CA ALA A 43 -23.37 10.25 -6.26
C ALA A 43 -22.74 8.90 -5.90
N VAL A 44 -22.93 7.90 -6.73
CA VAL A 44 -22.24 6.61 -6.58
C VAL A 44 -20.77 6.81 -6.97
N ASN A 45 -19.86 6.70 -6.00
CA ASN A 45 -18.44 6.86 -6.24
C ASN A 45 -17.82 5.54 -6.73
N ALA A 46 -17.90 4.52 -5.89
CA ALA A 46 -17.33 3.20 -6.18
C ALA A 46 -18.01 2.11 -5.34
N MET A 47 -17.96 0.88 -5.77
CA MET A 47 -18.15 -0.29 -4.94
C MET A 47 -16.87 -1.10 -4.92
N SER A 48 -16.36 -1.36 -3.76
CA SER A 48 -15.20 -2.20 -3.53
C SER A 48 -15.30 -2.86 -2.16
N ALA A 49 -14.65 -4.01 -2.00
CA ALA A 49 -14.67 -4.75 -0.74
C ALA A 49 -16.09 -4.90 -0.15
N GLY A 50 -17.08 -5.18 -1.00
CA GLY A 50 -18.47 -5.42 -0.59
C GLY A 50 -19.23 -4.21 -0.04
N LYS A 51 -18.73 -2.99 -0.25
CA LYS A 51 -19.39 -1.74 0.17
C LYS A 51 -19.52 -0.77 -0.99
N LEU A 52 -20.72 -0.21 -1.17
CA LEU A 52 -20.99 0.89 -2.10
C LEU A 52 -20.78 2.21 -1.38
N SER A 53 -19.87 3.03 -1.88
CA SER A 53 -19.62 4.39 -1.40
C SER A 53 -20.50 5.39 -2.17
N VAL A 54 -21.29 6.17 -1.46
CA VAL A 54 -22.24 7.15 -2.02
C VAL A 54 -22.03 8.49 -1.37
N SER A 55 -21.67 9.50 -2.14
CA SER A 55 -21.55 10.89 -1.66
C SER A 55 -22.90 11.57 -1.65
N THR A 56 -23.40 11.91 -0.48
CA THR A 56 -24.69 12.62 -0.30
C THR A 56 -24.46 14.11 -0.04
N SER A 57 -25.50 14.93 -0.24
CA SER A 57 -25.43 16.38 0.06
C SER A 57 -25.68 16.69 1.54
N TYR A 58 -26.22 15.73 2.31
CA TYR A 58 -26.72 15.95 3.67
C TYR A 58 -26.00 15.07 4.73
N ALA A 59 -25.35 13.96 4.33
CA ALA A 59 -24.67 13.04 5.27
C ALA A 59 -23.21 12.77 4.91
N GLY A 60 -22.63 13.54 3.97
CA GLY A 60 -21.29 13.24 3.47
C GLY A 60 -21.25 11.92 2.69
N THR A 61 -20.17 11.16 2.81
CA THR A 61 -20.04 9.86 2.16
C THR A 61 -20.63 8.77 3.05
N VAL A 62 -21.61 8.03 2.51
CA VAL A 62 -22.27 6.90 3.16
C VAL A 62 -21.77 5.60 2.50
N ASN A 63 -21.39 4.62 3.32
CA ASN A 63 -21.02 3.29 2.86
C ASN A 63 -22.18 2.31 3.11
N ILE A 64 -22.71 1.72 2.03
CA ILE A 64 -23.83 0.79 2.06
C ILE A 64 -23.28 -0.61 1.78
N LYS A 65 -23.66 -1.61 2.59
CA LYS A 65 -23.30 -3.00 2.33
C LYS A 65 -23.88 -3.42 0.97
N TRP A 66 -23.05 -3.98 0.09
CA TRP A 66 -23.43 -4.28 -1.29
C TRP A 66 -24.67 -5.16 -1.40
N ARG A 67 -24.76 -6.19 -0.56
CA ARG A 67 -25.89 -7.11 -0.53
C ARG A 67 -27.21 -6.52 0.00
N GLU A 68 -27.13 -5.32 0.61
CA GLU A 68 -28.33 -4.58 0.99
C GLU A 68 -28.87 -3.70 -0.15
N ILE A 69 -28.18 -3.66 -1.29
CA ILE A 69 -28.64 -2.92 -2.46
C ILE A 69 -29.69 -3.75 -3.21
N LYS A 70 -30.84 -3.12 -3.44
CA LYS A 70 -31.90 -3.69 -4.27
C LYS A 70 -31.82 -3.14 -5.69
N GLN A 71 -31.53 -1.85 -5.84
CA GLN A 71 -31.58 -1.16 -7.12
C GLN A 71 -30.66 0.06 -7.09
N ILE A 72 -30.02 0.34 -8.22
CA ILE A 72 -29.30 1.57 -8.49
C ILE A 72 -29.87 2.17 -9.77
N GLU A 73 -30.16 3.45 -9.75
CA GLU A 73 -30.51 4.24 -10.93
C GLU A 73 -29.51 5.37 -11.11
N SER A 74 -28.84 5.40 -12.25
CA SER A 74 -27.86 6.43 -12.56
C SER A 74 -27.80 6.74 -14.05
N ARG A 75 -27.63 8.03 -14.36
CA ARG A 75 -27.37 8.50 -15.74
C ARG A 75 -25.90 8.44 -16.12
N TYR A 76 -25.02 8.20 -15.17
CA TYR A 76 -23.58 8.16 -15.38
C TYR A 76 -23.11 6.78 -15.87
N LEU A 77 -21.93 6.74 -16.46
CA LEU A 77 -21.33 5.53 -16.97
C LEU A 77 -20.40 4.92 -15.90
N TYR A 78 -20.53 3.61 -15.69
CA TYR A 78 -19.74 2.85 -14.76
C TYR A 78 -18.97 1.75 -15.46
N GLU A 79 -17.79 1.45 -14.96
CA GLU A 79 -17.10 0.19 -15.18
C GLU A 79 -17.52 -0.77 -14.07
N ILE A 80 -18.07 -1.91 -14.44
CA ILE A 80 -18.50 -2.98 -13.55
C ILE A 80 -17.62 -4.19 -13.83
N ARG A 81 -16.91 -4.67 -12.82
CA ARG A 81 -16.08 -5.86 -12.89
C ARG A 81 -16.80 -7.02 -12.26
N LEU A 82 -16.88 -8.13 -12.98
CA LEU A 82 -17.44 -9.38 -12.50
C LEU A 82 -16.35 -10.29 -11.90
N ASP A 83 -16.77 -11.30 -11.15
CA ASP A 83 -15.92 -12.31 -10.51
C ASP A 83 -15.10 -13.12 -11.51
N ASP A 84 -15.65 -13.39 -12.70
CA ASP A 84 -14.94 -14.04 -13.83
C ASP A 84 -13.89 -13.15 -14.50
N GLY A 85 -13.79 -11.86 -14.08
CA GLY A 85 -12.89 -10.84 -14.61
C GLY A 85 -13.45 -10.08 -15.83
N GLU A 86 -14.69 -10.36 -16.26
CA GLU A 86 -15.35 -9.56 -17.30
C GLU A 86 -15.54 -8.11 -16.82
N ARG A 87 -15.37 -7.16 -17.73
CA ARG A 87 -15.59 -5.73 -17.50
C ARG A 87 -16.70 -5.23 -18.39
N ILE A 88 -17.75 -4.74 -17.76
CA ILE A 88 -18.94 -4.18 -18.39
C ILE A 88 -18.91 -2.67 -18.24
N TYR A 89 -19.09 -1.95 -19.34
CA TYR A 89 -19.24 -0.49 -19.34
C TYR A 89 -20.69 -0.14 -19.59
N GLY A 90 -21.41 0.29 -18.55
CA GLY A 90 -22.85 0.50 -18.60
C GLY A 90 -23.36 1.53 -17.60
N ARG A 91 -24.66 1.83 -17.72
CA ARG A 91 -25.39 2.68 -16.78
C ARG A 91 -26.39 1.83 -16.01
N PHE A 92 -26.48 2.05 -14.70
CA PHE A 92 -27.53 1.42 -13.91
C PHE A 92 -28.91 1.97 -14.26
N THR A 93 -29.89 1.11 -14.33
CA THR A 93 -31.28 1.47 -14.69
C THR A 93 -32.29 0.73 -13.84
N THR A 94 -33.51 1.25 -13.78
CA THR A 94 -34.57 0.86 -12.85
C THR A 94 -35.23 -0.50 -13.12
N ASN A 95 -34.91 -1.16 -14.22
CA ASN A 95 -35.59 -2.40 -14.57
C ASN A 95 -34.88 -3.59 -13.92
N THR A 96 -35.25 -3.92 -12.67
CA THR A 96 -34.63 -4.97 -11.87
C THR A 96 -35.49 -6.19 -11.67
N THR A 97 -34.88 -7.35 -11.85
CA THR A 97 -35.39 -8.64 -11.32
C THR A 97 -34.81 -8.83 -9.91
N GLU A 98 -35.42 -9.67 -9.11
CA GLU A 98 -34.92 -9.99 -7.77
C GLU A 98 -33.46 -10.49 -7.83
N ASN A 99 -32.61 -9.96 -6.97
CA ASN A 99 -31.14 -10.23 -6.89
C ASN A 99 -30.33 -9.89 -8.14
N GLN A 100 -30.86 -9.10 -9.08
CA GLN A 100 -30.15 -8.69 -10.30
C GLN A 100 -30.18 -7.18 -10.49
N LEU A 101 -29.08 -6.63 -10.95
CA LEU A 101 -29.00 -5.24 -11.39
C LEU A 101 -29.09 -5.18 -12.92
N THR A 102 -29.86 -4.23 -13.42
CA THR A 102 -29.99 -4.01 -14.86
C THR A 102 -29.08 -2.89 -15.31
N LEU A 103 -28.26 -3.20 -16.31
CA LEU A 103 -27.32 -2.29 -16.92
C LEU A 103 -27.75 -1.97 -18.35
N ARG A 104 -27.63 -0.70 -18.73
CA ARG A 104 -27.75 -0.28 -20.14
C ARG A 104 -26.37 -0.22 -20.76
N VAL A 105 -26.04 -1.19 -21.63
CA VAL A 105 -24.75 -1.37 -22.28
C VAL A 105 -24.92 -1.15 -23.79
N SER A 106 -24.30 -0.13 -24.35
CA SER A 106 -24.39 0.19 -25.79
C SER A 106 -25.84 0.22 -26.34
N GLY A 107 -26.80 0.67 -25.50
CA GLY A 107 -28.20 0.78 -25.87
C GLY A 107 -29.04 -0.48 -25.61
N GLN A 108 -28.44 -1.59 -25.23
CA GLN A 108 -29.13 -2.84 -24.85
C GLN A 108 -29.18 -2.97 -23.34
N TYR A 109 -30.17 -3.71 -22.84
CA TYR A 109 -30.29 -4.02 -21.41
C TYR A 109 -29.63 -5.37 -21.14
N ARG A 110 -28.79 -5.41 -20.09
CA ARG A 110 -28.15 -6.60 -19.57
C ARG A 110 -28.43 -6.73 -18.09
N GLN A 111 -28.91 -7.89 -17.67
CA GLN A 111 -29.07 -8.23 -16.27
C GLN A 111 -27.80 -8.93 -15.77
N VAL A 112 -27.37 -8.57 -14.56
CA VAL A 112 -26.20 -9.14 -13.90
C VAL A 112 -26.59 -9.45 -12.47
N ASP A 113 -26.20 -10.63 -11.99
CA ASP A 113 -26.42 -11.00 -10.60
C ASP A 113 -25.60 -10.09 -9.68
N ILE A 114 -26.19 -9.67 -8.56
CA ILE A 114 -25.53 -8.74 -7.64
C ILE A 114 -24.32 -9.40 -6.98
N ASP A 115 -24.34 -10.71 -6.78
CA ASP A 115 -23.25 -11.47 -6.18
C ASP A 115 -22.06 -11.67 -7.14
N ASP A 116 -22.28 -11.60 -8.46
CA ASP A 116 -21.21 -11.68 -9.47
C ASP A 116 -20.43 -10.37 -9.60
N ILE A 117 -20.97 -9.25 -9.09
CA ILE A 117 -20.32 -7.95 -9.18
C ILE A 117 -19.35 -7.77 -8.04
N VAL A 118 -18.05 -7.71 -8.34
CA VAL A 118 -16.97 -7.57 -7.35
C VAL A 118 -16.45 -6.14 -7.22
N GLU A 119 -16.65 -5.32 -8.26
CA GLU A 119 -16.22 -3.92 -8.24
C GLU A 119 -17.07 -3.07 -9.18
N VAL A 120 -17.41 -1.87 -8.73
CA VAL A 120 -18.05 -0.82 -9.55
C VAL A 120 -17.23 0.44 -9.42
N ARG A 121 -16.94 1.10 -10.54
CA ARG A 121 -16.27 2.39 -10.58
C ARG A 121 -17.00 3.37 -11.48
N SER A 122 -17.12 4.60 -11.04
CA SER A 122 -17.58 5.69 -11.88
C SER A 122 -16.53 5.98 -12.97
N ILE A 123 -16.97 6.10 -14.22
CA ILE A 123 -16.10 6.52 -15.34
C ILE A 123 -16.30 8.01 -15.52
N GLU A 124 -15.58 8.77 -14.74
CA GLU A 124 -15.64 10.22 -14.78
C GLU A 124 -14.41 10.81 -15.49
N GLU A 125 -14.53 12.04 -15.95
CA GLU A 125 -13.46 12.73 -16.68
C GLU A 125 -12.48 13.41 -15.73
N GLU A 126 -12.91 13.77 -14.50
CA GLU A 126 -12.10 14.54 -13.58
C GLU A 126 -11.08 13.68 -12.80
N ILE A 127 -9.90 14.24 -12.55
CA ILE A 127 -8.80 13.57 -11.83
C ILE A 127 -9.17 13.32 -10.38
N SER A 128 -9.91 14.22 -9.75
CA SER A 128 -10.36 14.13 -8.35
C SER A 128 -11.20 12.90 -8.08
N ASP A 129 -12.03 12.49 -9.05
CA ASP A 129 -12.97 11.39 -8.91
C ASP A 129 -12.31 10.02 -9.15
N LYS A 130 -11.12 10.03 -9.76
CA LYS A 130 -10.28 8.86 -10.01
C LYS A 130 -9.27 8.60 -8.90
N LEU A 131 -9.11 9.59 -8.00
CA LEU A 131 -8.11 9.57 -6.93
C LEU A 131 -8.78 9.30 -5.58
N ASP A 132 -8.49 8.15 -4.99
CA ASP A 132 -8.76 7.87 -3.59
C ASP A 132 -7.48 8.11 -2.79
N LEU A 133 -7.52 9.00 -1.81
CA LEU A 133 -6.36 9.40 -1.01
C LEU A 133 -6.67 9.31 0.48
N GLN A 134 -5.85 8.55 1.18
CA GLN A 134 -5.87 8.46 2.64
C GLN A 134 -4.59 9.05 3.23
N LEU A 135 -4.75 9.93 4.21
CA LEU A 135 -3.66 10.50 4.98
C LEU A 135 -3.86 10.19 6.45
N SER A 136 -2.79 9.77 7.11
CA SER A 136 -2.80 9.60 8.56
C SER A 136 -1.51 10.11 9.19
N SER A 137 -1.62 10.60 10.43
CA SER A 137 -0.48 11.01 11.23
C SER A 137 -0.64 10.48 12.65
N THR A 138 0.43 9.97 13.22
CA THR A 138 0.48 9.53 14.61
C THR A 138 1.67 10.20 15.28
N ILE A 139 1.44 10.82 16.43
CA ILE A 139 2.46 11.41 17.27
C ILE A 139 2.39 10.73 18.62
N THR A 140 3.47 10.11 19.03
CA THR A 140 3.66 9.60 20.40
C THR A 140 4.75 10.43 21.04
N ALA A 141 4.50 10.91 22.25
CA ALA A 141 5.46 11.69 23.00
C ALA A 141 5.36 11.33 24.48
N ASP A 142 6.42 10.81 25.02
CA ASP A 142 6.66 10.62 26.45
C ASP A 142 7.98 11.29 26.87
N PRO A 143 8.35 11.28 28.14
CA PRO A 143 9.55 11.98 28.60
C PRO A 143 10.86 11.50 27.96
N GLU A 144 10.93 10.23 27.56
CA GLU A 144 12.13 9.59 27.02
C GLU A 144 12.06 9.40 25.52
N ASP A 145 10.86 9.10 24.98
CA ASP A 145 10.68 8.75 23.56
C ASP A 145 9.71 9.69 22.85
N LYS A 146 10.07 10.06 21.62
CA LYS A 146 9.22 10.82 20.70
C LYS A 146 9.20 10.12 19.35
N ARG A 147 8.00 9.81 18.87
CA ARG A 147 7.82 9.20 17.55
C ARG A 147 6.80 9.96 16.74
N LEU A 148 7.14 10.23 15.50
CA LEU A 148 6.25 10.80 14.48
C LEU A 148 6.12 9.83 13.34
N VAL A 149 4.91 9.37 13.06
CA VAL A 149 4.61 8.56 11.89
C VAL A 149 3.67 9.35 10.98
N LEU A 150 4.07 9.56 9.74
CA LEU A 150 3.24 10.09 8.68
C LEU A 150 3.03 9.00 7.64
N TYR A 151 1.80 8.77 7.23
CA TYR A 151 1.44 7.80 6.22
C TYR A 151 0.48 8.41 5.22
N ALA A 152 0.75 8.17 3.94
CA ALA A 152 -0.12 8.52 2.84
C ALA A 152 -0.28 7.30 1.94
N SER A 153 -1.50 7.01 1.52
CA SER A 153 -1.76 5.97 0.53
C SER A 153 -2.93 6.36 -0.34
N GLY A 154 -2.98 5.80 -1.53
CA GLY A 154 -4.11 6.02 -2.39
C GLY A 154 -4.06 5.21 -3.66
N THR A 155 -5.15 5.31 -4.41
CA THR A 155 -5.30 4.70 -5.72
C THR A 155 -5.70 5.75 -6.74
N TYR A 156 -5.15 5.64 -7.92
CA TYR A 156 -5.58 6.40 -9.09
C TYR A 156 -6.04 5.42 -10.16
N ASP A 157 -7.34 5.41 -10.39
CA ASP A 157 -7.99 4.48 -11.30
C ASP A 157 -8.25 5.10 -12.67
N VAL A 158 -7.85 4.39 -13.70
CA VAL A 158 -8.17 4.72 -15.10
C VAL A 158 -8.69 3.48 -15.80
N ARG A 159 -9.30 3.66 -16.98
CA ARG A 159 -9.94 2.58 -17.73
C ARG A 159 -9.03 1.38 -18.02
N ASP A 160 -7.75 1.60 -18.25
CA ASP A 160 -6.77 0.57 -18.62
C ASP A 160 -5.91 0.09 -17.46
N GLY A 161 -6.16 0.57 -16.24
CA GLY A 161 -5.37 0.14 -15.08
C GLY A 161 -5.57 0.94 -13.82
N ARG A 162 -4.84 0.53 -12.79
CA ARG A 162 -4.81 1.13 -11.46
C ARG A 162 -3.40 1.52 -11.08
N THR A 163 -3.22 2.70 -10.54
CA THR A 163 -1.97 3.09 -9.87
C THR A 163 -2.20 3.12 -8.39
N ASN A 164 -1.50 2.29 -7.65
CA ASN A 164 -1.46 2.34 -6.20
C ASN A 164 -0.20 3.09 -5.80
N PHE A 165 -0.29 3.96 -4.81
CA PHE A 165 0.85 4.63 -4.23
C PHE A 165 0.74 4.62 -2.71
N SER A 166 1.88 4.54 -2.06
CA SER A 166 1.99 4.64 -0.61
C SER A 166 3.31 5.27 -0.22
N ALA A 167 3.28 6.07 0.83
CA ALA A 167 4.45 6.70 1.41
C ALA A 167 4.35 6.68 2.92
N ARG A 168 5.48 6.47 3.60
CA ARG A 168 5.58 6.52 5.05
C ARG A 168 6.86 7.24 5.45
N VAL A 169 6.77 8.01 6.51
CA VAL A 169 7.91 8.54 7.24
C VAL A 169 7.69 8.19 8.71
N ASP A 170 8.71 7.58 9.31
CA ASP A 170 8.75 7.21 10.71
C ASP A 170 10.02 7.79 11.32
N ASP A 171 9.90 8.77 12.20
CA ASP A 171 11.02 9.43 12.89
C ASP A 171 10.87 9.12 14.39
N THR A 172 11.80 8.37 14.93
CA THR A 172 11.85 8.01 16.36
C THR A 172 13.07 8.67 16.98
N ARG A 173 12.89 9.29 18.13
CA ARG A 173 13.95 9.90 18.92
C ARG A 173 13.82 9.42 20.35
N SER A 174 14.88 8.81 20.86
CA SER A 174 14.97 8.34 22.24
C SER A 174 16.02 9.14 23.00
N THR A 175 15.69 9.55 24.21
CA THR A 175 16.56 10.28 25.13
C THR A 175 16.48 9.65 26.52
N PRO A 176 16.91 8.37 26.67
CA PRO A 176 16.85 7.69 27.96
C PRO A 176 17.72 8.36 29.00
N GLN A 177 17.33 8.27 30.27
CA GLN A 177 18.08 8.89 31.37
C GLN A 177 19.43 8.19 31.54
N GLY A 178 20.53 8.95 31.31
CA GLY A 178 21.90 8.47 31.52
C GLY A 178 22.55 7.78 30.31
N GLU A 179 21.89 7.82 29.15
CA GLU A 179 22.43 7.35 27.88
C GLU A 179 22.47 8.47 26.85
N ASP A 180 23.25 8.29 25.78
CA ASP A 180 23.30 9.25 24.69
C ASP A 180 22.00 9.24 23.88
N PRO A 181 21.51 10.40 23.43
CA PRO A 181 20.33 10.48 22.60
C PRO A 181 20.49 9.72 21.30
N SER A 182 19.55 8.87 20.97
CA SER A 182 19.48 8.14 19.71
C SER A 182 18.35 8.63 18.81
N SER A 183 18.49 8.46 17.50
CA SER A 183 17.44 8.72 16.53
C SER A 183 17.44 7.68 15.45
N SER A 184 16.28 7.15 15.10
CA SER A 184 16.07 6.22 14.01
C SER A 184 15.05 6.80 13.02
N ASN A 185 15.32 6.66 11.74
CA ASN A 185 14.40 7.06 10.68
C ASN A 185 14.17 5.90 9.72
N ALA A 186 12.90 5.62 9.44
CA ALA A 186 12.52 4.71 8.38
C ALA A 186 11.50 5.39 7.46
N SER A 187 11.77 5.40 6.17
CA SER A 187 10.84 5.99 5.20
C SER A 187 10.78 5.21 3.91
N PHE A 188 9.60 5.21 3.28
CA PHE A 188 9.46 4.66 1.94
C PHE A 188 8.47 5.45 1.09
N LEU A 189 8.66 5.37 -0.21
CA LEU A 189 7.71 5.75 -1.25
C LEU A 189 7.60 4.58 -2.23
N GLN A 190 6.38 4.07 -2.44
CA GLN A 190 6.10 2.99 -3.36
C GLN A 190 5.02 3.39 -4.35
N ILE A 191 5.21 3.06 -5.61
CA ILE A 191 4.25 3.23 -6.68
C ILE A 191 4.15 1.91 -7.43
N SER A 192 2.93 1.41 -7.61
CA SER A 192 2.63 0.22 -8.39
C SER A 192 1.55 0.53 -9.41
N ARG A 193 1.85 0.29 -10.68
CA ARG A 193 0.89 0.47 -11.77
C ARG A 193 0.50 -0.87 -12.36
N GLU A 194 -0.78 -1.19 -12.28
CA GLU A 194 -1.38 -2.34 -12.94
C GLU A 194 -1.95 -1.92 -14.30
N PHE A 195 -1.70 -2.72 -15.33
CA PHE A 195 -2.24 -2.54 -16.67
C PHE A 195 -3.13 -3.72 -17.02
N TRP A 196 -4.38 -3.44 -17.34
CA TRP A 196 -5.37 -4.45 -17.69
C TRP A 196 -5.62 -4.50 -19.21
N ARG A 197 -6.13 -5.61 -19.67
CA ARG A 197 -6.65 -5.69 -21.04
C ARG A 197 -8.06 -5.10 -21.09
N GLU A 198 -8.33 -4.26 -22.09
CA GLU A 198 -9.64 -3.64 -22.28
C GLU A 198 -10.77 -4.63 -22.65
N ARG A 199 -10.45 -5.83 -23.12
CA ARG A 199 -11.45 -6.81 -23.58
C ARG A 199 -11.09 -8.22 -23.11
N GLY A 200 -12.10 -8.94 -22.63
CA GLY A 200 -12.04 -10.35 -22.24
C GLY A 200 -11.99 -10.57 -20.74
N THR A 201 -12.20 -11.81 -20.34
CA THR A 201 -12.11 -12.31 -18.96
C THR A 201 -10.65 -12.35 -18.49
N ALA A 202 -10.02 -11.21 -18.36
CA ALA A 202 -8.60 -11.19 -18.01
C ALA A 202 -8.42 -11.08 -16.51
N GLN A 203 -8.33 -12.22 -15.85
CA GLN A 203 -7.82 -12.32 -14.46
C GLN A 203 -6.32 -11.97 -14.36
N SER A 204 -5.65 -11.72 -15.49
CA SER A 204 -4.21 -11.44 -15.54
C SER A 204 -3.95 -9.97 -15.90
N TYR A 205 -2.93 -9.39 -15.28
CA TYR A 205 -2.50 -8.01 -15.49
C TYR A 205 -0.97 -7.93 -15.61
N ARG A 206 -0.48 -6.82 -16.17
CA ARG A 206 0.93 -6.46 -16.12
C ARG A 206 1.13 -5.49 -14.99
N VAL A 207 2.29 -5.53 -14.36
CA VAL A 207 2.59 -4.64 -13.25
C VAL A 207 3.95 -3.96 -13.44
N LEU A 208 3.99 -2.67 -13.14
CA LEU A 208 5.21 -1.87 -12.99
C LEU A 208 5.28 -1.45 -11.53
N ASN A 209 6.36 -1.80 -10.85
CA ASN A 209 6.62 -1.40 -9.47
C ASN A 209 7.84 -0.47 -9.41
N ALA A 210 7.73 0.59 -8.64
CA ALA A 210 8.85 1.44 -8.28
C ALA A 210 8.80 1.69 -6.76
N ARG A 211 9.93 1.55 -6.08
CA ARG A 211 10.04 1.82 -4.65
C ARG A 211 11.35 2.52 -4.33
N TYR A 212 11.29 3.42 -3.40
CA TYR A 212 12.43 4.05 -2.76
C TYR A 212 12.25 3.95 -1.25
N ASP A 213 13.27 3.51 -0.53
CA ASP A 213 13.23 3.34 0.92
C ASP A 213 14.56 3.69 1.58
N THR A 214 14.47 4.10 2.84
CA THR A 214 15.54 4.28 3.80
C THR A 214 15.13 3.62 5.11
N ASN A 215 16.07 3.00 5.82
CA ASN A 215 15.79 2.41 7.13
C ASN A 215 17.08 2.32 7.94
N ASP A 216 17.18 3.12 8.99
CA ASP A 216 18.38 3.16 9.85
C ASP A 216 18.54 1.86 10.63
N GLU A 217 17.44 1.19 11.01
CA GLU A 217 17.48 -0.08 11.77
C GLU A 217 18.01 -1.24 10.93
N LEU A 218 17.78 -1.20 9.61
CA LEU A 218 18.27 -2.19 8.65
C LEU A 218 19.57 -1.73 7.96
N ASN A 219 20.20 -0.64 8.42
CA ASN A 219 21.40 -0.01 7.84
C ASN A 219 21.23 0.30 6.33
N ILE A 220 20.05 0.76 5.94
CA ILE A 220 19.73 1.14 4.56
C ILE A 220 19.74 2.65 4.44
N ASP A 221 20.84 3.23 3.97
CA ASP A 221 20.93 4.67 3.75
C ASP A 221 19.96 5.11 2.65
N HIS A 222 20.04 4.47 1.49
CA HIS A 222 19.18 4.72 0.34
C HIS A 222 19.02 3.47 -0.51
N ARG A 223 17.81 3.11 -0.86
CA ARG A 223 17.53 2.01 -1.77
C ARG A 223 16.43 2.37 -2.75
N GLY A 224 16.68 2.22 -4.03
CA GLY A 224 15.72 2.39 -5.10
C GLY A 224 15.50 1.08 -5.86
N SER A 225 14.27 0.73 -6.18
CA SER A 225 13.97 -0.43 -7.01
C SER A 225 12.97 -0.11 -8.12
N LEU A 226 13.12 -0.80 -9.25
CA LEU A 226 12.23 -0.72 -10.40
C LEU A 226 12.02 -2.12 -10.97
N GLY A 227 10.76 -2.56 -11.02
CA GLY A 227 10.39 -3.90 -11.45
C GLY A 227 9.24 -3.92 -12.46
N LEU A 228 9.26 -4.91 -13.34
CA LEU A 228 8.22 -5.23 -14.31
C LEU A 228 7.77 -6.67 -14.13
N GLY A 229 6.47 -6.93 -14.20
CA GLY A 229 6.00 -8.29 -14.00
C GLY A 229 4.61 -8.58 -14.54
N LEU A 230 4.17 -9.77 -14.23
CA LEU A 230 2.84 -10.27 -14.53
C LEU A 230 2.15 -10.62 -13.23
N GLY A 231 0.86 -10.32 -13.16
CA GLY A 231 0.01 -10.68 -12.03
C GLY A 231 -1.24 -11.41 -12.48
N ARG A 232 -1.86 -12.11 -11.53
CA ARG A 232 -3.12 -12.82 -11.73
C ARG A 232 -3.94 -12.79 -10.46
N TYR A 233 -5.24 -12.54 -10.61
CA TYR A 233 -6.23 -12.83 -9.59
C TYR A 233 -6.49 -14.34 -9.59
N LEU A 234 -6.19 -15.01 -8.48
CA LEU A 234 -6.45 -16.44 -8.29
C LEU A 234 -7.87 -16.66 -7.78
N ILE A 235 -8.33 -15.76 -6.93
CA ILE A 235 -9.70 -15.69 -6.41
C ILE A 235 -10.14 -14.23 -6.55
N ASN A 236 -11.36 -14.01 -7.00
CA ASN A 236 -11.91 -12.69 -7.19
C ASN A 236 -13.43 -12.74 -7.04
N ASP A 237 -13.87 -13.07 -5.81
CA ASP A 237 -15.28 -13.19 -5.46
C ASP A 237 -15.71 -12.02 -4.58
N LEU A 238 -17.01 -11.79 -4.46
CA LEU A 238 -17.56 -10.88 -3.48
C LEU A 238 -17.31 -11.40 -2.06
N GLY A 239 -16.30 -10.84 -1.39
CA GLY A 239 -15.86 -11.22 -0.05
C GLY A 239 -14.48 -11.87 0.00
N HIS A 240 -13.90 -12.26 -1.14
CA HIS A 240 -12.62 -12.93 -1.16
C HIS A 240 -11.80 -12.57 -2.42
N GLU A 241 -10.70 -11.88 -2.26
CA GLU A 241 -9.76 -11.57 -3.32
C GLU A 241 -8.38 -12.15 -2.98
N LEU A 242 -7.80 -12.91 -3.90
CA LEU A 242 -6.41 -13.37 -3.83
C LEU A 242 -5.73 -13.07 -5.15
N ALA A 243 -4.72 -12.22 -5.11
CA ALA A 243 -3.90 -11.85 -6.26
C ALA A 243 -2.43 -12.16 -5.99
N VAL A 244 -1.74 -12.60 -7.03
CA VAL A 244 -0.28 -12.83 -7.01
C VAL A 244 0.36 -12.12 -8.18
N SER A 245 1.59 -11.65 -8.02
CA SER A 245 2.37 -11.10 -9.12
C SER A 245 3.85 -11.43 -8.96
N ALA A 246 4.54 -11.55 -10.06
CA ALA A 246 5.96 -11.86 -10.09
C ALA A 246 6.65 -11.20 -11.29
N GLY A 247 7.92 -10.89 -11.12
CA GLY A 247 8.75 -10.34 -12.20
C GLY A 247 10.14 -9.95 -11.74
N PRO A 248 11.04 -9.70 -12.69
CA PRO A 248 12.37 -9.16 -12.39
C PRO A 248 12.29 -7.71 -11.93
N GLN A 249 13.20 -7.33 -11.04
CA GLN A 249 13.45 -5.96 -10.64
C GLN A 249 14.94 -5.66 -10.53
N VAL A 250 15.31 -4.43 -10.83
CA VAL A 250 16.64 -3.88 -10.58
C VAL A 250 16.57 -3.07 -9.29
N VAL A 251 17.50 -3.33 -8.41
CA VAL A 251 17.66 -2.63 -7.13
C VAL A 251 18.99 -1.89 -7.14
N GLN A 252 18.95 -0.67 -6.68
CA GLN A 252 20.12 0.15 -6.47
C GLN A 252 20.15 0.59 -5.02
N GLU A 253 21.19 0.21 -4.33
CA GLU A 253 21.39 0.47 -2.91
C GLU A 253 22.70 1.23 -2.70
N TRP A 254 22.69 2.21 -1.81
CA TRP A 254 23.88 2.94 -1.37
C TRP A 254 24.20 2.48 0.05
N ARG A 255 25.34 1.82 0.22
CA ARG A 255 25.80 1.26 1.50
C ARG A 255 27.33 1.37 1.62
N GLY A 256 27.84 1.07 2.80
CA GLY A 256 29.28 1.24 3.10
C GLY A 256 30.23 0.37 2.27
N SER A 257 29.81 -0.79 1.78
CA SER A 257 30.58 -1.66 0.89
C SER A 257 29.67 -2.56 0.06
N CYS A 258 30.04 -2.78 -1.21
CA CYS A 258 29.37 -3.69 -2.13
C CYS A 258 30.07 -5.06 -2.24
N GLU A 259 30.97 -5.38 -1.34
CA GLU A 259 31.78 -6.58 -1.45
C GLU A 259 30.92 -7.85 -1.39
N ASP A 260 31.02 -8.65 -2.48
CA ASP A 260 30.29 -9.91 -2.67
C ASP A 260 30.54 -10.87 -1.49
N GLN A 261 29.55 -11.13 -0.68
CA GLN A 261 29.62 -12.13 0.41
C GLN A 261 29.93 -13.54 -0.11
N THR A 262 29.76 -13.78 -1.40
CA THR A 262 30.15 -15.03 -2.07
C THR A 262 31.65 -15.25 -2.04
N LYS A 263 32.47 -14.21 -2.05
CA LYS A 263 33.93 -14.31 -1.96
C LYS A 263 34.42 -14.64 -0.56
N GLN A 264 33.75 -14.19 0.48
CA GLN A 264 34.10 -14.51 1.87
C GLN A 264 33.87 -15.99 2.21
N ARG A 265 32.90 -16.67 1.62
CA ARG A 265 32.66 -18.11 1.84
C ARG A 265 33.71 -19.01 1.18
N ILE A 266 34.38 -18.57 0.13
CA ILE A 266 35.40 -19.34 -0.60
C ILE A 266 36.83 -18.97 -0.11
N GLY A 267 37.01 -17.82 0.51
CA GLY A 267 38.33 -17.25 0.88
C GLY A 267 38.84 -17.58 2.28
N GLN A 268 38.11 -18.35 3.12
CA GLN A 268 38.60 -18.75 4.46
C GLN A 268 39.55 -19.94 4.43
N THR A 269 40.30 -20.12 3.35
CA THR A 269 41.44 -21.02 3.34
C THR A 269 42.67 -20.19 3.01
N SER A 270 43.37 -19.80 4.08
CA SER A 270 44.79 -19.36 4.09
C SER A 270 45.13 -18.04 3.36
N ALA A 271 45.21 -16.96 4.12
CA ALA A 271 46.29 -15.97 3.92
C ALA A 271 46.67 -15.36 5.28
N ILE A 272 47.75 -15.81 5.82
CA ILE A 272 48.53 -15.09 6.83
C ILE A 272 49.10 -13.85 6.12
N THR A 273 48.54 -12.70 6.37
CA THR A 273 49.10 -11.43 5.90
C THR A 273 49.85 -10.76 7.03
N MET A 274 51.14 -10.59 6.84
CA MET A 274 52.05 -9.89 7.73
C MET A 274 51.61 -8.43 7.88
N THR A 275 51.41 -8.00 9.11
CA THR A 275 51.25 -6.61 9.49
C THR A 275 52.53 -5.84 9.19
N GLN A 276 52.44 -4.90 8.29
CA GLN A 276 53.44 -3.84 8.14
C GLN A 276 52.98 -2.64 8.95
N SER A 277 53.74 -2.36 10.00
CA SER A 277 53.57 -1.18 10.84
C SER A 277 54.18 0.02 10.12
N ASP A 278 53.35 0.94 9.69
CA ASP A 278 53.78 2.27 9.31
C ASP A 278 53.31 3.30 10.33
N ASN A 279 54.28 3.92 10.99
CA ASN A 279 54.10 5.05 11.88
C ASN A 279 53.59 6.27 11.09
N GLU A 280 52.47 6.79 11.45
CA GLU A 280 52.02 8.10 10.98
C GLU A 280 51.95 9.09 12.14
N PRO A 281 52.36 10.34 11.98
CA PRO A 281 52.45 11.32 13.05
C PRO A 281 51.13 11.99 13.36
N ASP A 282 50.94 12.28 14.64
CA ASP A 282 49.82 13.02 15.23
C ASP A 282 49.46 14.33 14.48
N GLY A 283 48.25 14.42 14.00
CA GLY A 283 47.64 15.64 13.46
C GLY A 283 46.22 15.80 13.93
N GLU A 284 46.00 16.72 14.87
CA GLU A 284 44.68 17.15 15.37
C GLU A 284 43.72 17.56 14.23
N GLY A 285 42.54 16.97 14.24
CA GLY A 285 41.44 17.38 13.38
C GLY A 285 40.30 16.37 13.42
N ASP A 286 39.56 16.35 14.52
CA ASP A 286 38.38 15.50 14.74
C ASP A 286 37.22 15.87 13.81
N THR A 287 37.32 15.46 12.55
CA THR A 287 36.14 15.25 11.70
C THR A 287 36.07 13.75 11.45
N PRO A 288 35.02 13.03 11.91
CA PRO A 288 34.93 11.61 11.60
C PRO A 288 34.92 11.44 10.08
N PRO A 289 35.67 10.47 9.53
CA PRO A 289 35.74 10.25 8.11
C PRO A 289 34.31 9.99 7.61
N ARG A 290 33.88 10.77 6.62
CA ARG A 290 32.64 10.47 5.92
C ARG A 290 32.81 9.08 5.31
N LYS A 291 32.05 8.09 5.82
CA LYS A 291 31.91 6.79 5.17
C LYS A 291 31.60 7.04 3.69
N SER A 292 32.49 6.63 2.81
CA SER A 292 32.24 6.68 1.37
C SER A 292 31.20 5.62 1.06
N LEU A 293 29.98 6.04 0.70
CA LEU A 293 28.91 5.15 0.28
C LEU A 293 29.25 4.61 -1.12
N GLU A 294 29.22 3.31 -1.27
CA GLU A 294 29.34 2.62 -2.54
C GLU A 294 27.94 2.39 -3.13
N ARG A 295 27.87 2.39 -4.45
CA ARG A 295 26.66 2.13 -5.20
C ARG A 295 26.61 0.68 -5.62
N CYS A 296 25.75 -0.10 -4.99
CA CYS A 296 25.53 -1.50 -5.27
C CYS A 296 24.31 -1.68 -6.16
N THR A 297 24.40 -2.53 -7.17
CA THR A 297 23.30 -2.82 -8.09
C THR A 297 23.01 -4.30 -8.07
N ASP A 298 21.79 -4.66 -7.72
CA ASP A 298 21.30 -6.04 -7.64
C ASP A 298 20.17 -6.28 -8.64
N LEU A 299 20.14 -7.48 -9.19
CA LEU A 299 18.99 -8.01 -9.92
C LEU A 299 18.25 -8.99 -9.00
N GLU A 300 16.97 -8.73 -8.82
CA GLU A 300 16.10 -9.54 -7.96
C GLU A 300 14.88 -10.03 -8.71
N LEU A 301 14.22 -11.04 -8.17
CA LEU A 301 12.87 -11.44 -8.55
C LEU A 301 11.91 -10.96 -7.47
N PHE A 302 10.92 -10.16 -7.78
CA PHE A 302 9.84 -9.90 -6.84
C PHE A 302 8.74 -10.95 -6.98
N LEU A 303 8.23 -11.41 -5.84
CA LEU A 303 7.06 -12.29 -5.73
C LEU A 303 6.13 -11.63 -4.72
N ASN A 304 5.02 -11.10 -5.19
CA ASN A 304 4.04 -10.40 -4.33
C ASN A 304 2.75 -11.21 -4.26
N PHE A 305 2.11 -11.18 -3.10
CA PHE A 305 0.74 -11.64 -2.94
C PHE A 305 -0.10 -10.61 -2.18
N LYS A 306 -1.38 -10.58 -2.49
CA LYS A 306 -2.42 -9.79 -1.82
C LYS A 306 -3.58 -10.71 -1.54
N TRP A 307 -3.95 -10.83 -0.29
CA TRP A 307 -5.13 -11.57 0.14
C TRP A 307 -6.04 -10.66 0.95
N HIS A 308 -7.28 -10.52 0.49
CA HIS A 308 -8.30 -9.71 1.12
C HIS A 308 -9.53 -10.56 1.34
N LEU A 309 -9.90 -10.77 2.60
CA LEU A 309 -11.10 -11.48 3.01
C LEU A 309 -11.99 -10.52 3.80
N TYR A 310 -13.24 -10.34 3.35
CA TYR A 310 -14.18 -9.45 4.01
C TYR A 310 -15.58 -10.05 4.05
N SER A 311 -16.29 -9.77 5.13
CA SER A 311 -17.67 -10.18 5.32
C SER A 311 -18.43 -9.13 6.13
N PHE A 312 -19.65 -8.80 5.67
CA PHE A 312 -20.49 -7.78 6.32
C PHE A 312 -21.91 -8.31 6.60
N GLN A 313 -22.10 -9.62 6.67
CA GLN A 313 -23.45 -10.23 6.83
C GLN A 313 -23.95 -10.18 8.28
N LYS A 314 -23.21 -10.78 9.21
CA LYS A 314 -23.60 -10.84 10.64
C LYS A 314 -22.74 -9.93 11.51
N ARG A 315 -21.46 -9.90 11.25
CA ARG A 315 -20.45 -9.07 11.90
C ARG A 315 -19.49 -8.61 10.83
N ASP A 316 -19.09 -7.36 10.89
CA ASP A 316 -18.11 -6.83 9.95
C ASP A 316 -16.74 -7.46 10.25
N MET A 317 -16.17 -8.09 9.25
CA MET A 317 -14.83 -8.65 9.30
C MET A 317 -14.09 -8.25 8.04
N ASP A 318 -12.89 -7.74 8.21
CA ASP A 318 -12.01 -7.30 7.13
C ASP A 318 -10.59 -7.73 7.47
N ILE A 319 -10.03 -8.66 6.70
CA ILE A 319 -8.67 -9.19 6.85
C ILE A 319 -7.92 -8.88 5.56
N TYR A 320 -6.90 -8.07 5.68
CA TYR A 320 -6.04 -7.67 4.58
C TYR A 320 -4.61 -8.12 4.85
N LEU A 321 -4.11 -9.05 4.04
CA LEU A 321 -2.76 -9.56 4.13
C LEU A 321 -2.03 -9.30 2.81
N THR A 322 -0.93 -8.59 2.88
CA THR A 322 -0.03 -8.40 1.75
C THR A 322 1.36 -8.86 2.12
N GLY A 323 2.07 -9.41 1.17
CA GLY A 323 3.45 -9.79 1.36
C GLY A 323 4.21 -9.77 0.05
N ALA A 324 5.49 -9.56 0.19
CA ALA A 324 6.44 -9.62 -0.91
C ALA A 324 7.70 -10.34 -0.47
N THR A 325 8.34 -11.03 -1.39
CA THR A 325 9.68 -11.58 -1.21
C THR A 325 10.51 -11.27 -2.44
N TYR A 326 11.79 -10.98 -2.19
CA TYR A 326 12.71 -10.48 -3.18
C TYR A 326 14.02 -11.30 -3.14
N PRO A 327 14.02 -12.54 -3.65
CA PRO A 327 15.25 -13.30 -3.81
C PRO A 327 16.16 -12.64 -4.83
N SER A 328 17.42 -12.42 -4.45
CA SER A 328 18.44 -11.85 -5.34
C SER A 328 18.90 -12.90 -6.36
N LEU A 329 19.02 -12.48 -7.61
CA LEU A 329 19.58 -13.26 -8.71
C LEU A 329 21.08 -12.97 -8.91
N SER A 330 21.56 -11.82 -8.46
CA SER A 330 22.96 -11.39 -8.55
C SER A 330 23.75 -11.67 -7.29
N ASP A 331 23.12 -11.63 -6.12
CA ASP A 331 23.70 -11.98 -4.82
C ASP A 331 23.04 -13.25 -4.28
N TRP A 332 23.58 -14.41 -4.68
CA TRP A 332 22.96 -15.69 -4.40
C TRP A 332 22.86 -16.01 -2.91
N GLY A 333 21.65 -16.18 -2.44
CA GLY A 333 21.34 -16.47 -1.03
C GLY A 333 20.83 -15.23 -0.27
N ARG A 334 20.86 -14.04 -0.86
CA ARG A 334 20.18 -12.87 -0.30
C ARG A 334 18.67 -12.97 -0.60
N VAL A 335 17.88 -12.81 0.44
CA VAL A 335 16.41 -12.74 0.35
C VAL A 335 15.93 -11.61 1.24
N ARG A 336 15.17 -10.71 0.66
CA ARG A 336 14.44 -9.67 1.37
C ARG A 336 12.95 -10.01 1.35
N GLY A 337 12.20 -9.49 2.30
CA GLY A 337 10.77 -9.68 2.33
C GLY A 337 10.07 -8.69 3.21
N ASP A 338 8.79 -8.47 2.93
CA ASP A 338 7.87 -7.72 3.77
C ASP A 338 6.53 -8.44 3.88
N LEU A 339 5.91 -8.33 5.04
CA LEU A 339 4.58 -8.85 5.31
C LEU A 339 3.80 -7.81 6.10
N ASN A 340 2.57 -7.55 5.69
CA ASN A 340 1.67 -6.65 6.37
C ASN A 340 0.29 -7.30 6.52
N LEU A 341 -0.19 -7.40 7.75
CA LEU A 341 -1.49 -7.96 8.13
C LEU A 341 -2.32 -6.89 8.84
N ILE A 342 -3.52 -6.66 8.35
CA ILE A 342 -4.52 -5.79 8.99
C ILE A 342 -5.77 -6.63 9.20
N ILE A 343 -6.24 -6.71 10.44
CA ILE A 343 -7.51 -7.35 10.80
C ILE A 343 -8.38 -6.32 11.49
N ASN A 344 -9.58 -6.13 10.97
CA ASN A 344 -10.65 -5.38 11.63
C ASN A 344 -11.84 -6.32 11.83
N TRP A 345 -12.18 -6.61 13.06
CA TRP A 345 -13.25 -7.56 13.40
C TRP A 345 -14.25 -6.93 14.35
N GLU A 346 -15.50 -6.86 13.93
CA GLU A 346 -16.61 -6.47 14.78
C GLU A 346 -16.94 -7.61 15.77
N LEU A 347 -16.62 -7.39 17.04
CA LEU A 347 -16.91 -8.37 18.11
C LEU A 347 -18.40 -8.33 18.52
N PHE A 348 -18.95 -7.12 18.63
CA PHE A 348 -20.39 -6.84 18.85
C PHE A 348 -20.71 -5.47 18.29
N ASN A 349 -21.98 -5.13 18.13
CA ASN A 349 -22.43 -3.94 17.39
C ASN A 349 -21.57 -2.71 17.61
N ASN A 350 -20.94 -2.24 16.52
CA ASN A 350 -20.09 -1.06 16.47
C ASN A 350 -18.80 -1.14 17.31
N PHE A 351 -18.47 -2.29 17.91
CA PHE A 351 -17.27 -2.50 18.67
C PHE A 351 -16.29 -3.40 17.92
N TYR A 352 -15.15 -2.85 17.55
CA TYR A 352 -14.16 -3.50 16.70
C TYR A 352 -12.88 -3.80 17.43
N TRP A 353 -12.32 -4.95 17.17
CA TRP A 353 -10.95 -5.30 17.47
C TRP A 353 -10.11 -5.16 16.21
N THR A 354 -9.01 -4.41 16.34
CA THR A 354 -8.08 -4.15 15.24
C THR A 354 -6.72 -4.72 15.61
N ILE A 355 -6.11 -5.45 14.67
CA ILE A 355 -4.73 -5.93 14.74
C ILE A 355 -4.02 -5.42 13.49
N ASN A 356 -2.85 -4.80 13.70
CA ASN A 356 -1.92 -4.47 12.63
C ASN A 356 -0.58 -5.13 12.96
N ALA A 357 -0.11 -6.01 12.07
CA ALA A 357 1.20 -6.63 12.19
C ALA A 357 1.99 -6.39 10.92
N ARG A 358 3.24 -5.99 11.08
CA ARG A 358 4.16 -5.77 9.97
C ARG A 358 5.50 -6.37 10.31
N THR A 359 6.16 -6.92 9.30
CA THR A 359 7.57 -7.31 9.39
C THR A 359 8.28 -7.01 8.07
N ASP A 360 9.50 -6.53 8.19
CA ASP A 360 10.45 -6.35 7.10
C ASP A 360 11.69 -7.19 7.43
N VAL A 361 12.21 -7.91 6.45
CA VAL A 361 13.35 -8.81 6.62
C VAL A 361 14.35 -8.61 5.49
N ASP A 362 15.65 -8.55 5.82
CA ASP A 362 16.76 -8.57 4.86
C ASP A 362 17.88 -9.43 5.46
N ASN A 363 18.14 -10.61 4.89
CA ASN A 363 19.14 -11.53 5.41
C ASN A 363 20.60 -11.18 5.04
N ALA A 364 20.80 -10.09 4.31
CA ALA A 364 22.11 -9.55 3.98
C ALA A 364 22.59 -8.48 4.97
N GLY A 365 21.87 -8.24 6.06
CA GLY A 365 22.29 -7.30 7.12
C GLY A 365 23.74 -7.54 7.50
N ASP A 366 24.49 -6.45 7.69
CA ASP A 366 25.92 -6.40 7.92
C ASP A 366 26.31 -7.33 9.09
N ARG A 367 26.93 -8.47 8.77
CA ARG A 367 27.28 -9.50 9.75
C ARG A 367 28.53 -9.17 10.58
N GLU A 368 29.18 -8.06 10.29
CA GLU A 368 30.34 -7.60 11.08
C GLU A 368 29.94 -6.82 12.32
N ASP A 369 28.73 -6.26 12.35
CA ASP A 369 28.23 -5.51 13.50
C ASP A 369 26.94 -6.19 14.02
N ASP A 370 27.04 -6.97 15.11
CA ASP A 370 25.91 -7.61 15.80
C ASP A 370 24.85 -6.60 16.30
N THR A 371 25.05 -5.31 16.05
CA THR A 371 24.20 -4.20 16.46
C THR A 371 22.97 -4.02 15.58
N TYR A 372 22.97 -4.50 14.33
CA TYR A 372 21.87 -4.35 13.39
C TYR A 372 21.09 -5.66 13.22
N GLY A 373 19.77 -5.59 13.38
CA GLY A 373 18.87 -6.72 13.18
C GLY A 373 18.65 -7.05 11.70
N ASN A 374 18.48 -8.33 11.40
CA ASN A 374 18.04 -8.80 10.08
C ASN A 374 16.54 -8.65 9.84
N SER A 375 15.79 -8.17 10.82
CA SER A 375 14.33 -8.03 10.78
C SER A 375 13.86 -6.87 11.62
N ASP A 376 12.91 -6.14 11.07
CA ASP A 376 12.11 -5.15 11.77
C ASP A 376 10.67 -5.67 11.86
N TYR A 377 10.03 -5.55 13.00
CA TYR A 377 8.63 -5.96 13.16
C TYR A 377 7.88 -4.98 14.05
N SER A 378 6.61 -4.81 13.74
CA SER A 378 5.69 -4.06 14.59
C SER A 378 4.38 -4.81 14.74
N LEU A 379 3.87 -4.88 15.95
CA LEU A 379 2.55 -5.42 16.27
C LEU A 379 1.77 -4.38 17.07
N THR A 380 0.64 -3.96 16.53
CA THR A 380 -0.28 -3.06 17.22
C THR A 380 -1.63 -3.72 17.31
N THR A 381 -2.23 -3.71 18.49
CA THR A 381 -3.60 -4.17 18.70
C THR A 381 -4.39 -3.11 19.45
N GLY A 382 -5.65 -2.99 19.10
CA GLY A 382 -6.51 -1.98 19.71
C GLY A 382 -7.97 -2.35 19.61
N ILE A 383 -8.78 -1.63 20.34
CA ILE A 383 -10.24 -1.70 20.28
C ILE A 383 -10.77 -0.33 19.89
N SER A 384 -11.80 -0.30 19.06
CA SER A 384 -12.45 0.93 18.66
C SER A 384 -13.96 0.77 18.69
N TRP A 385 -14.63 1.86 19.03
CA TRP A 385 -16.06 1.96 18.95
C TRP A 385 -16.45 2.93 17.84
N LYS A 386 -17.27 2.49 16.90
CA LYS A 386 -17.82 3.35 15.84
C LYS A 386 -19.24 3.73 16.22
N TYR A 387 -19.50 5.02 16.30
CA TYR A 387 -20.83 5.56 16.63
C TYR A 387 -21.59 5.90 15.36
#